data_5fd721d16a4fd9d0e11440f1645bad8c
#
_entry.id   5fd721d16a4fd9d0e11440f1645bad8c
#
_cell.length_a   1.000
_cell.length_b   1.000
_cell.length_c   1.000
_cell.angle_alpha   90.00
_cell.angle_beta   90.00
_cell.angle_gamma   90.00
#
_symmetry.space_group_name_H-M   'P 1'
#
loop_
_entity.id
_entity.type
_entity.pdbx_description
1 polymer ?
#
loop_
_entity_poly.entity_id
_entity_poly.type
_entity_poly.pdbx_seq_one_letter_code
_entity_poly.pdbx_strand_id
1 'polypeptide(L)'
;MYGPAGGCRGNTDLCRAVLAGTMRKVAGAACNGANCGVNGIAAAACGEGCAGETGFGGRILLRNEKIAPGKSYCVKICILRGKKLYLLMKNDFQPIKSDMQQERDKLCYLTIGDKDEKWGVVVTTIGYQFIPPGTKYPLSAHPDKYSFMPRGGRILNEYQLVYITKGSGYFASQSCPEAPVKAGTVMLLFPGEWHSYHPDDATGWDEYWVGFKGSYIDDRVANRFLVREQPLHNIGISSGIVSLYEEILQLASAEKAGCQQMMSSIVLHILGSIYYKERNNSYANTFILEKVNAARELMKEVDNPRDVEAIARELGVSYSWFRKTFKEYTGISPAQYQLQQRLLKAKEMLTGTDINISDIAYALKFVNTGQFSTFFKHKEGVTPSDFRKRNSWK
;
A
#
# COMPACT_ATOMS: atom_id res chain seq x y z
N MET A 1 -44.84 23.76 -26.27
CA MET A 1 -43.36 23.79 -26.44
C MET A 1 -42.77 24.19 -25.11
N TYR A 2 -42.38 23.23 -24.31
CA TYR A 2 -41.65 23.46 -23.06
C TYR A 2 -40.17 23.23 -23.36
N GLY A 3 -39.34 24.27 -23.21
CA GLY A 3 -37.91 24.20 -23.30
C GLY A 3 -37.32 23.51 -22.06
N PRO A 4 -36.13 22.87 -22.18
CA PRO A 4 -35.56 22.12 -21.08
C PRO A 4 -35.11 23.06 -19.94
N ALA A 5 -35.50 22.70 -18.71
CA ALA A 5 -35.08 23.39 -17.51
C ALA A 5 -33.55 23.42 -17.42
N GLY A 6 -32.99 24.63 -17.32
CA GLY A 6 -31.57 24.85 -17.10
C GLY A 6 -31.11 24.20 -15.81
N GLY A 7 -30.29 23.18 -15.94
CA GLY A 7 -29.74 22.44 -14.80
C GLY A 7 -28.91 23.34 -13.90
N CYS A 8 -29.13 23.23 -12.61
CA CYS A 8 -28.41 23.93 -11.54
C CYS A 8 -26.91 23.54 -11.48
N ARG A 9 -26.11 23.94 -12.45
CA ARG A 9 -24.64 23.73 -12.40
C ARG A 9 -23.99 24.51 -11.23
N GLY A 10 -24.56 25.68 -10.88
CA GLY A 10 -24.09 26.45 -9.72
C GLY A 10 -24.29 25.76 -8.37
N ASN A 11 -25.28 24.87 -8.28
CA ASN A 11 -25.58 24.15 -7.02
C ASN A 11 -24.57 23.03 -6.73
N THR A 12 -24.04 22.39 -7.76
CA THR A 12 -23.00 21.35 -7.61
C THR A 12 -21.65 21.93 -7.20
N ASP A 13 -21.30 23.12 -7.68
CA ASP A 13 -20.03 23.76 -7.34
C ASP A 13 -20.08 24.35 -5.91
N LEU A 14 -21.23 24.84 -5.47
CA LEU A 14 -21.43 25.27 -4.09
C LEU A 14 -21.38 24.10 -3.11
N CYS A 15 -21.99 22.97 -3.46
CA CYS A 15 -21.90 21.74 -2.66
C CYS A 15 -20.48 21.18 -2.63
N ARG A 16 -19.74 21.24 -3.75
CA ARG A 16 -18.32 20.87 -3.79
C ARG A 16 -17.43 21.80 -2.97
N ALA A 17 -17.67 23.11 -3.04
CA ALA A 17 -16.93 24.10 -2.26
C ALA A 17 -17.15 23.93 -0.75
N VAL A 18 -18.38 23.62 -0.33
CA VAL A 18 -18.72 23.30 1.05
C VAL A 18 -18.06 22.01 1.50
N LEU A 19 -18.07 20.97 0.66
CA LEU A 19 -17.41 19.68 0.95
C LEU A 19 -15.87 19.77 0.93
N ALA A 20 -15.29 20.72 0.19
CA ALA A 20 -13.85 20.94 0.10
C ALA A 20 -13.26 21.86 1.18
N GLY A 21 -14.06 22.29 2.17
CA GLY A 21 -13.59 23.14 3.28
C GLY A 21 -13.46 24.64 2.94
N THR A 22 -14.01 25.10 1.80
CA THR A 22 -13.99 26.52 1.36
C THR A 22 -15.19 27.32 1.86
N MET A 23 -15.85 26.90 2.91
CA MET A 23 -17.07 27.50 3.47
C MET A 23 -16.97 29.01 3.78
N ARG A 24 -15.80 29.52 4.16
CA ARG A 24 -15.67 30.95 4.54
C ARG A 24 -15.90 31.91 3.38
N LYS A 25 -15.53 31.55 2.14
CA LYS A 25 -15.73 32.40 0.95
C LYS A 25 -17.16 32.35 0.44
N VAL A 26 -17.80 31.19 0.54
CA VAL A 26 -19.17 31.00 0.05
C VAL A 26 -20.23 31.60 0.99
N ALA A 27 -20.03 31.48 2.29
CA ALA A 27 -20.90 32.11 3.29
C ALA A 27 -20.86 33.65 3.23
N GLY A 28 -19.65 34.21 2.99
CA GLY A 28 -19.49 35.67 2.78
C GLY A 28 -20.22 36.20 1.54
N ALA A 29 -20.19 35.43 0.45
CA ALA A 29 -20.89 35.80 -0.79
C ALA A 29 -22.43 35.69 -0.66
N ALA A 30 -22.93 34.76 0.13
CA ALA A 30 -24.36 34.59 0.39
C ALA A 30 -24.94 35.68 1.33
N CYS A 31 -24.11 36.32 2.16
CA CYS A 31 -24.55 37.35 3.12
C CYS A 31 -24.53 38.78 2.57
N ASN A 32 -23.85 39.06 1.47
CA ASN A 32 -23.77 40.38 0.84
C ASN A 32 -24.85 40.57 -0.24
N GLY A 33 -26.09 40.40 0.12
CA GLY A 33 -27.30 40.44 -0.69
C GLY A 33 -27.39 41.50 -1.77
N ALA A 34 -26.63 41.36 -2.85
CA ALA A 34 -26.86 42.08 -4.08
C ALA A 34 -26.33 41.25 -5.25
N ASN A 35 -27.25 40.82 -6.10
CA ASN A 35 -27.03 40.36 -7.47
C ASN A 35 -25.92 39.28 -7.70
N CYS A 36 -26.06 38.14 -7.10
CA CYS A 36 -25.48 36.93 -7.63
C CYS A 36 -26.59 36.06 -8.21
N GLY A 37 -26.40 35.56 -9.45
CA GLY A 37 -27.34 34.69 -10.15
C GLY A 37 -27.58 33.31 -9.55
N VAL A 38 -27.60 33.21 -8.24
CA VAL A 38 -27.86 32.02 -7.42
C VAL A 38 -29.18 32.20 -6.67
N ASN A 39 -30.20 32.65 -7.38
CA ASN A 39 -31.49 32.98 -6.84
C ASN A 39 -32.18 31.85 -6.07
N GLY A 40 -31.91 30.59 -6.39
CA GLY A 40 -32.48 29.43 -5.69
C GLY A 40 -31.98 29.24 -4.26
N ILE A 41 -30.72 29.54 -3.99
CA ILE A 41 -30.13 29.36 -2.63
C ILE A 41 -30.38 30.61 -1.77
N ALA A 42 -30.35 31.79 -2.36
CA ALA A 42 -30.69 33.04 -1.66
C ALA A 42 -32.17 33.06 -1.23
N ALA A 43 -33.09 32.57 -2.08
CA ALA A 43 -34.51 32.44 -1.76
C ALA A 43 -34.77 31.41 -0.63
N ALA A 44 -34.02 30.30 -0.61
CA ALA A 44 -34.09 29.30 0.46
C ALA A 44 -33.59 29.82 1.81
N ALA A 45 -32.71 30.82 1.79
CA ALA A 45 -32.24 31.51 3.01
C ALA A 45 -33.28 32.53 3.54
N CYS A 46 -34.28 32.95 2.74
CA CYS A 46 -35.19 34.02 3.07
C CYS A 46 -36.62 33.61 3.49
N GLY A 47 -36.90 32.35 3.78
CA GLY A 47 -38.17 32.16 4.49
C GLY A 47 -39.08 30.99 4.20
N GLU A 48 -38.85 30.19 3.19
CA GLU A 48 -39.62 28.96 2.99
C GLU A 48 -38.72 27.78 2.67
N GLY A 49 -38.94 26.64 3.36
CA GLY A 49 -38.08 25.46 3.29
C GLY A 49 -38.12 24.84 1.90
N CYS A 50 -37.05 24.97 1.12
CA CYS A 50 -36.88 24.30 -0.14
C CYS A 50 -36.09 23.00 0.08
N ALA A 51 -36.61 21.88 -0.44
CA ALA A 51 -35.92 20.61 -0.53
C ALA A 51 -35.32 20.46 -1.93
N GLY A 52 -33.97 20.23 -1.99
CA GLY A 52 -33.29 19.94 -3.24
C GLY A 52 -32.67 18.53 -3.21
N GLU A 53 -32.74 17.78 -4.29
CA GLU A 53 -32.08 16.51 -4.42
C GLU A 53 -30.65 16.69 -4.99
N THR A 54 -29.67 16.10 -4.34
CA THR A 54 -28.30 16.07 -4.83
C THR A 54 -28.06 14.77 -5.59
N GLY A 55 -27.25 14.79 -6.67
CA GLY A 55 -26.90 13.62 -7.48
C GLY A 55 -26.18 12.49 -6.72
N PHE A 56 -26.06 12.59 -5.40
CA PHE A 56 -25.46 11.60 -4.49
C PHE A 56 -26.47 10.98 -3.52
N GLY A 57 -27.76 11.06 -3.80
CA GLY A 57 -28.81 10.40 -3.00
C GLY A 57 -29.07 11.01 -1.61
N GLY A 58 -28.60 12.22 -1.35
CA GLY A 58 -28.88 12.97 -0.11
C GLY A 58 -29.84 14.12 -0.33
N ARG A 59 -30.75 14.37 0.65
CA ARG A 59 -31.64 15.56 0.66
C ARG A 59 -31.02 16.64 1.53
N ILE A 60 -30.95 17.87 0.99
CA ILE A 60 -30.57 19.07 1.76
C ILE A 60 -31.84 19.75 2.20
N LEU A 61 -32.05 19.84 3.52
CA LEU A 61 -33.12 20.60 4.12
C LEU A 61 -32.52 21.86 4.75
N LEU A 62 -32.91 23.04 4.24
CA LEU A 62 -32.55 24.32 4.82
C LEU A 62 -33.72 24.78 5.73
N ARG A 63 -33.49 24.93 7.03
CA ARG A 63 -34.45 25.52 7.96
C ARG A 63 -33.90 26.83 8.51
N ASN A 64 -34.66 27.90 8.34
CA ASN A 64 -34.39 29.19 8.96
C ASN A 64 -35.16 29.29 10.30
N GLU A 65 -34.46 29.55 11.39
CA GLU A 65 -35.07 29.97 12.63
C GLU A 65 -34.77 31.45 12.85
N LYS A 66 -35.81 32.27 13.03
CA LYS A 66 -35.67 33.67 13.40
C LYS A 66 -35.23 33.75 14.87
N ILE A 67 -34.06 34.32 15.07
CA ILE A 67 -33.59 34.73 16.38
C ILE A 67 -33.86 36.22 16.52
N ALA A 68 -34.24 36.67 17.71
CA ALA A 68 -34.71 38.02 18.07
C ALA A 68 -33.96 39.20 17.40
N PRO A 69 -34.59 40.37 17.24
CA PRO A 69 -34.02 41.52 16.53
C PRO A 69 -32.66 41.94 17.11
N GLY A 70 -31.64 42.02 16.24
CA GLY A 70 -30.32 42.49 16.61
C GLY A 70 -29.22 41.40 16.66
N LYS A 71 -29.49 40.11 16.39
CA LYS A 71 -28.48 39.04 16.33
C LYS A 71 -28.35 38.45 14.93
N SER A 72 -27.12 38.13 14.56
CA SER A 72 -26.74 37.56 13.27
C SER A 72 -27.49 36.25 12.96
N TYR A 73 -27.89 36.06 11.71
CA TYR A 73 -28.58 34.85 11.24
C TYR A 73 -27.70 33.61 11.36
N CYS A 74 -28.25 32.56 11.92
CA CYS A 74 -27.62 31.23 11.94
C CYS A 74 -28.27 30.35 10.87
N VAL A 75 -27.51 29.93 9.86
CA VAL A 75 -27.97 29.00 8.84
C VAL A 75 -27.67 27.59 9.32
N LYS A 76 -28.71 26.80 9.60
CA LYS A 76 -28.55 25.37 9.87
C LYS A 76 -28.64 24.61 8.56
N ILE A 77 -27.56 23.98 8.14
CA ILE A 77 -27.55 23.11 6.97
C ILE A 77 -27.67 21.68 7.48
N CYS A 78 -28.78 21.02 7.14
CA CYS A 78 -29.02 19.62 7.45
C CYS A 78 -28.76 18.78 6.20
N ILE A 79 -27.80 17.91 6.23
CA ILE A 79 -27.49 16.94 5.14
C ILE A 79 -27.98 15.58 5.60
N LEU A 80 -28.95 15.03 4.87
CA LEU A 80 -29.41 13.65 5.08
C LEU A 80 -28.62 12.73 4.18
N ARG A 81 -27.83 11.85 4.77
CA ARG A 81 -27.15 10.74 4.07
C ARG A 81 -27.65 9.43 4.67
N GLY A 82 -28.45 8.70 3.92
CA GLY A 82 -29.14 7.53 4.42
C GLY A 82 -30.15 7.87 5.51
N LYS A 83 -30.15 7.17 6.66
CA LYS A 83 -31.07 7.40 7.79
C LYS A 83 -30.52 8.35 8.87
N LYS A 84 -29.40 9.05 8.65
CA LYS A 84 -28.77 9.95 9.65
C LYS A 84 -28.87 11.40 9.23
N LEU A 85 -29.26 12.24 10.18
CA LEU A 85 -29.38 13.69 10.05
C LEU A 85 -28.14 14.38 10.62
N TYR A 86 -27.43 15.18 9.82
CA TYR A 86 -26.28 15.97 10.25
C TYR A 86 -26.65 17.43 10.37
N LEU A 87 -26.46 18.03 11.56
CA LEU A 87 -26.71 19.42 11.84
C LEU A 87 -25.41 20.21 11.95
N LEU A 88 -25.19 21.18 11.06
CA LEU A 88 -24.04 22.09 11.13
C LEU A 88 -24.51 23.44 11.71
N MET A 89 -24.02 23.81 12.88
CA MET A 89 -24.28 25.09 13.52
C MET A 89 -23.05 26.00 13.53
N LYS A 90 -23.26 27.31 13.36
CA LYS A 90 -22.16 28.28 13.17
C LYS A 90 -21.36 28.63 14.44
N ASN A 91 -21.82 28.37 15.62
CA ASN A 91 -21.16 28.86 16.84
C ASN A 91 -20.86 27.82 17.94
N ASP A 92 -21.17 26.54 17.71
CA ASP A 92 -20.81 25.50 18.64
C ASP A 92 -20.12 24.37 17.88
N PHE A 93 -18.84 24.57 17.50
CA PHE A 93 -17.94 23.47 17.27
C PHE A 93 -17.55 22.86 18.62
N GLN A 94 -18.52 22.40 19.37
CA GLN A 94 -18.29 21.28 20.26
C GLN A 94 -18.20 20.08 19.33
N PRO A 95 -17.04 19.42 19.20
CA PRO A 95 -17.01 18.16 18.50
C PRO A 95 -17.98 17.24 19.21
N ILE A 96 -18.98 16.73 18.49
CA ILE A 96 -19.74 15.56 18.90
C ILE A 96 -18.70 14.43 18.80
N LYS A 97 -17.88 14.33 19.87
CA LYS A 97 -16.66 13.53 19.92
C LYS A 97 -16.90 12.04 19.69
N SER A 98 -18.12 11.54 19.92
CA SER A 98 -18.44 10.14 19.75
C SER A 98 -18.77 9.73 18.29
N ASP A 99 -19.53 10.56 17.56
CA ASP A 99 -20.02 10.14 16.23
C ASP A 99 -19.02 10.42 15.10
N MET A 100 -18.20 11.46 15.20
CA MET A 100 -17.14 11.73 14.22
C MET A 100 -15.93 10.81 14.36
N GLN A 101 -15.70 10.23 15.52
CA GLN A 101 -14.65 9.24 15.76
C GLN A 101 -15.04 7.90 15.14
N GLN A 102 -16.29 7.47 15.29
CA GLN A 102 -16.83 6.22 14.74
C GLN A 102 -16.89 6.21 13.20
N GLU A 103 -16.99 7.37 12.54
CA GLU A 103 -16.98 7.47 11.07
C GLU A 103 -15.55 7.44 10.48
N ARG A 104 -14.53 7.68 11.29
CA ARG A 104 -13.12 7.60 10.90
C ARG A 104 -12.52 6.20 11.08
N ASP A 105 -12.93 5.51 12.13
CA ASP A 105 -12.44 4.17 12.41
C ASP A 105 -13.15 3.15 11.52
N LYS A 106 -12.38 2.42 10.75
CA LYS A 106 -12.85 1.34 9.87
C LYS A 106 -12.29 0.03 10.37
N LEU A 107 -13.14 -0.94 10.63
CA LEU A 107 -12.76 -2.20 11.23
C LEU A 107 -13.58 -3.32 10.61
N CYS A 108 -12.92 -4.29 9.98
CA CYS A 108 -13.56 -5.46 9.39
C CYS A 108 -12.88 -6.74 9.88
N TYR A 109 -13.69 -7.69 10.39
CA TYR A 109 -13.31 -9.07 10.68
C TYR A 109 -13.94 -9.95 9.63
N LEU A 110 -13.13 -10.75 8.93
CA LEU A 110 -13.56 -11.45 7.73
C LEU A 110 -13.86 -12.92 8.03
N THR A 111 -14.94 -13.42 7.43
CA THR A 111 -15.23 -14.85 7.39
C THR A 111 -14.41 -15.49 6.26
N ILE A 112 -13.76 -16.60 6.55
CA ILE A 112 -12.89 -17.32 5.63
C ILE A 112 -13.49 -18.68 5.34
N GLY A 113 -13.65 -19.02 4.07
CA GLY A 113 -14.10 -20.34 3.63
C GLY A 113 -12.92 -21.29 3.34
N ASP A 114 -13.17 -22.60 3.40
CA ASP A 114 -12.15 -23.64 3.12
C ASP A 114 -11.48 -23.47 1.75
N LYS A 115 -12.21 -22.91 0.78
CA LYS A 115 -11.68 -22.66 -0.57
C LYS A 115 -10.69 -21.50 -0.57
N ASP A 116 -10.91 -20.50 0.29
CA ASP A 116 -10.05 -19.34 0.39
C ASP A 116 -8.70 -19.72 1.03
N GLU A 117 -8.72 -20.60 2.03
CA GLU A 117 -7.47 -21.09 2.66
C GLU A 117 -6.56 -21.81 1.66
N LYS A 118 -7.15 -22.53 0.68
CA LYS A 118 -6.40 -23.21 -0.39
C LYS A 118 -5.72 -22.25 -1.38
N TRP A 119 -6.04 -20.96 -1.35
CA TRP A 119 -5.35 -19.94 -2.15
C TRP A 119 -3.93 -19.68 -1.66
N GLY A 120 -3.61 -20.08 -0.42
CA GLY A 120 -2.28 -19.98 0.17
C GLY A 120 -2.03 -18.72 0.98
N VAL A 121 -2.88 -17.70 0.87
CA VAL A 121 -2.97 -16.53 1.75
C VAL A 121 -4.42 -16.15 1.92
N VAL A 122 -4.84 -15.84 3.15
CA VAL A 122 -6.16 -15.27 3.44
C VAL A 122 -6.02 -14.07 4.36
N VAL A 123 -6.87 -13.08 4.15
CA VAL A 123 -6.98 -11.90 5.01
C VAL A 123 -8.03 -12.17 6.09
N THR A 124 -7.65 -11.98 7.33
CA THR A 124 -8.47 -12.25 8.53
C THR A 124 -9.11 -11.00 9.09
N THR A 125 -8.34 -9.90 9.08
CA THR A 125 -8.77 -8.61 9.63
C THR A 125 -8.19 -7.47 8.80
N ILE A 126 -8.87 -6.34 8.80
CA ILE A 126 -8.37 -5.10 8.19
C ILE A 126 -8.96 -3.92 8.94
N GLY A 127 -8.18 -2.87 9.15
CA GLY A 127 -8.71 -1.67 9.75
C GLY A 127 -7.83 -0.44 9.60
N TYR A 128 -8.42 0.67 10.00
CA TYR A 128 -7.79 1.96 10.20
C TYR A 128 -8.33 2.58 11.47
N GLN A 129 -7.44 3.10 12.31
CA GLN A 129 -7.80 3.87 13.49
C GLN A 129 -6.98 5.15 13.61
N PHE A 130 -7.64 6.19 14.07
CA PHE A 130 -7.03 7.42 14.53
C PHE A 130 -7.07 7.50 16.05
N ILE A 131 -5.92 7.55 16.69
CA ILE A 131 -5.80 7.62 18.13
C ILE A 131 -5.22 9.00 18.51
N PRO A 132 -6.08 9.93 18.99
CA PRO A 132 -5.65 11.26 19.43
C PRO A 132 -4.67 11.21 20.61
N PRO A 133 -3.83 12.24 20.80
CA PRO A 133 -3.03 12.41 22.01
C PRO A 133 -3.88 12.30 23.29
N GLY A 134 -3.33 11.66 24.32
CA GLY A 134 -4.00 11.48 25.60
C GLY A 134 -5.18 10.51 25.61
N THR A 135 -5.39 9.75 24.53
CA THR A 135 -6.46 8.76 24.45
C THR A 135 -6.01 7.44 25.05
N LYS A 136 -6.84 6.84 25.92
CA LYS A 136 -6.56 5.52 26.47
C LYS A 136 -6.53 4.46 25.35
N TYR A 137 -5.44 3.74 25.25
CA TYR A 137 -5.23 2.67 24.27
C TYR A 137 -5.20 1.29 24.92
N PRO A 138 -5.71 0.22 24.29
CA PRO A 138 -6.48 0.21 23.04
C PRO A 138 -7.88 0.79 23.18
N LEU A 139 -8.45 1.19 22.05
CA LEU A 139 -9.85 1.64 22.02
C LEU A 139 -10.78 0.45 22.29
N SER A 140 -11.89 0.70 22.99
CA SER A 140 -12.83 -0.34 23.44
C SER A 140 -13.64 -1.05 22.33
N ALA A 141 -13.42 -0.69 21.07
CA ALA A 141 -14.18 -1.20 19.93
C ALA A 141 -13.72 -2.58 19.41
N HIS A 142 -12.65 -3.16 19.95
CA HIS A 142 -12.15 -4.46 19.51
C HIS A 142 -12.88 -5.60 20.23
N PRO A 143 -13.19 -6.72 19.54
CA PRO A 143 -13.63 -7.95 20.17
C PRO A 143 -12.59 -8.45 21.19
N ASP A 144 -13.03 -9.18 22.22
CA ASP A 144 -12.17 -9.66 23.31
C ASP A 144 -10.90 -10.38 22.85
N LYS A 145 -11.00 -11.16 21.78
CA LYS A 145 -9.87 -11.89 21.16
C LYS A 145 -8.75 -10.96 20.63
N TYR A 146 -9.09 -9.70 20.28
CA TYR A 146 -8.15 -8.70 19.80
C TYR A 146 -7.87 -7.60 20.82
N SER A 147 -8.59 -7.61 21.94
CA SER A 147 -8.35 -6.71 23.07
C SER A 147 -7.05 -7.07 23.77
N PHE A 148 -6.27 -6.08 24.17
CA PHE A 148 -5.07 -6.28 24.98
C PHE A 148 -4.81 -5.05 25.86
N MET A 149 -4.07 -5.26 26.94
CA MET A 149 -3.56 -4.13 27.73
C MET A 149 -2.15 -3.77 27.24
N PRO A 150 -1.80 -2.49 27.12
CA PRO A 150 -0.47 -2.07 26.62
C PRO A 150 0.70 -2.75 27.36
N ARG A 151 0.58 -2.94 28.67
CA ARG A 151 1.60 -3.63 29.47
C ARG A 151 1.45 -5.15 29.52
N GLY A 152 0.27 -5.68 29.16
CA GLY A 152 0.01 -7.13 29.17
C GLY A 152 0.34 -7.79 27.83
N GLY A 153 0.33 -7.03 26.74
CA GLY A 153 0.48 -7.55 25.39
C GLY A 153 -0.59 -8.57 24.98
N ARG A 154 -0.36 -9.26 23.89
CA ARG A 154 -1.21 -10.35 23.40
C ARG A 154 -0.43 -11.33 22.53
N ILE A 155 -1.04 -12.48 22.25
CA ILE A 155 -0.59 -13.45 21.25
C ILE A 155 -1.70 -13.60 20.22
N LEU A 156 -1.38 -13.45 18.93
CA LEU A 156 -2.29 -13.69 17.82
C LEU A 156 -1.92 -14.97 17.08
N ASN A 157 -2.90 -15.60 16.43
CA ASN A 157 -2.70 -16.78 15.58
C ASN A 157 -2.66 -16.41 14.10
N GLU A 158 -2.19 -15.20 13.80
CA GLU A 158 -2.09 -14.64 12.45
C GLU A 158 -0.92 -13.67 12.38
N TYR A 159 -0.43 -13.42 11.17
CA TYR A 159 0.45 -12.29 10.91
C TYR A 159 -0.36 -11.00 10.89
N GLN A 160 0.24 -9.89 11.32
CA GLN A 160 -0.33 -8.56 11.07
C GLN A 160 0.75 -7.61 10.55
N LEU A 161 0.37 -6.79 9.58
CA LEU A 161 1.13 -5.61 9.17
C LEU A 161 0.41 -4.39 9.72
N VAL A 162 1.04 -3.70 10.66
CA VAL A 162 0.53 -2.46 11.25
C VAL A 162 1.39 -1.31 10.77
N TYR A 163 0.81 -0.39 10.01
CA TYR A 163 1.51 0.75 9.41
C TYR A 163 1.13 2.06 10.09
N ILE A 164 2.11 2.70 10.70
CA ILE A 164 1.92 3.99 11.37
C ILE A 164 2.14 5.11 10.36
N THR A 165 1.10 5.92 10.11
CA THR A 165 1.14 7.01 9.14
C THR A 165 1.31 8.39 9.75
N LYS A 166 1.01 8.55 11.05
CA LYS A 166 1.26 9.75 11.85
C LYS A 166 1.57 9.38 13.28
N GLY A 167 2.20 10.30 14.01
CA GLY A 167 2.51 10.13 15.42
C GLY A 167 3.69 9.22 15.69
N SER A 168 3.78 8.77 16.91
CA SER A 168 4.86 7.91 17.42
C SER A 168 4.34 7.02 18.56
N GLY A 169 5.15 6.04 18.95
CA GLY A 169 4.84 5.14 20.04
C GLY A 169 5.94 4.12 20.26
N TYR A 170 5.58 2.98 20.82
CA TYR A 170 6.51 1.92 21.19
C TYR A 170 5.98 0.56 20.76
N PHE A 171 6.90 -0.34 20.47
CA PHE A 171 6.64 -1.73 20.13
C PHE A 171 7.59 -2.64 20.92
N ALA A 172 7.10 -3.78 21.36
CA ALA A 172 7.92 -4.86 21.91
C ALA A 172 7.35 -6.21 21.47
N SER A 173 8.21 -7.21 21.29
CA SER A 173 7.79 -8.60 21.11
C SER A 173 8.74 -9.53 21.85
N GLN A 174 8.43 -10.83 21.89
CA GLN A 174 9.32 -11.83 22.48
C GLN A 174 10.71 -11.83 21.83
N SER A 175 10.79 -11.56 20.52
CA SER A 175 12.03 -11.56 19.74
C SER A 175 12.64 -10.16 19.54
N CYS A 176 11.94 -9.09 19.94
CA CYS A 176 12.39 -7.71 19.77
C CYS A 176 12.18 -6.93 21.08
N PRO A 177 13.24 -6.43 21.73
CA PRO A 177 13.13 -5.54 22.87
C PRO A 177 12.29 -4.30 22.54
N GLU A 178 11.80 -3.61 23.58
CA GLU A 178 11.04 -2.38 23.37
C GLU A 178 11.82 -1.38 22.54
N ALA A 179 11.21 -0.93 21.45
CA ALA A 179 11.80 -0.02 20.47
C ALA A 179 10.80 1.08 20.08
N PRO A 180 11.29 2.29 19.78
CA PRO A 180 10.44 3.38 19.35
C PRO A 180 9.90 3.17 17.94
N VAL A 181 8.63 3.50 17.75
CA VAL A 181 7.92 3.50 16.47
C VAL A 181 7.54 4.91 16.11
N LYS A 182 7.66 5.27 14.84
CA LYS A 182 7.31 6.59 14.31
C LYS A 182 6.54 6.49 13.00
N ALA A 183 5.95 7.60 12.58
CA ALA A 183 5.32 7.68 11.27
C ALA A 183 6.26 7.19 10.16
N GLY A 184 5.76 6.31 9.30
CA GLY A 184 6.53 5.63 8.25
C GLY A 184 7.08 4.26 8.66
N THR A 185 6.80 3.78 9.88
CA THR A 185 7.19 2.43 10.32
C THR A 185 6.04 1.45 10.06
N VAL A 186 6.36 0.27 9.53
CA VAL A 186 5.49 -0.91 9.52
C VAL A 186 5.98 -1.88 10.59
N MET A 187 5.08 -2.34 11.43
CA MET A 187 5.29 -3.42 12.40
C MET A 187 4.76 -4.72 11.81
N LEU A 188 5.58 -5.74 11.71
CA LEU A 188 5.19 -7.10 11.31
C LEU A 188 5.06 -7.97 12.56
N LEU A 189 3.84 -8.40 12.88
CA LEU A 189 3.53 -9.29 13.98
C LEU A 189 3.50 -10.72 13.48
N PHE A 190 4.00 -11.65 14.29
CA PHE A 190 4.10 -13.06 13.94
C PHE A 190 3.12 -13.92 14.77
N PRO A 191 2.50 -14.94 14.15
CA PRO A 191 1.62 -15.85 14.87
C PRO A 191 2.37 -16.59 16.01
N GLY A 192 1.67 -16.77 17.12
CA GLY A 192 2.19 -17.47 18.30
C GLY A 192 3.23 -16.71 19.10
N GLU A 193 3.54 -15.48 18.75
CA GLU A 193 4.53 -14.63 19.42
C GLU A 193 3.84 -13.55 20.25
N TRP A 194 4.26 -13.42 21.51
CA TRP A 194 3.83 -12.32 22.36
C TRP A 194 4.33 -10.98 21.80
N HIS A 195 3.45 -9.98 21.75
CA HIS A 195 3.77 -8.62 21.35
C HIS A 195 2.91 -7.60 22.07
N SER A 196 3.43 -6.39 22.17
CA SER A 196 2.75 -5.20 22.66
C SER A 196 3.16 -3.99 21.86
N TYR A 197 2.24 -3.07 21.67
CA TYR A 197 2.51 -1.76 21.07
C TYR A 197 1.47 -0.75 21.52
N HIS A 198 1.84 0.52 21.57
CA HIS A 198 0.94 1.61 21.95
C HIS A 198 1.47 2.95 21.43
N PRO A 199 0.57 3.92 21.17
CA PRO A 199 0.98 5.29 20.86
C PRO A 199 1.64 5.95 22.06
N ASP A 200 2.45 6.97 21.77
CA ASP A 200 2.91 7.93 22.74
C ASP A 200 1.74 8.87 23.12
N ASP A 201 1.53 9.07 24.41
CA ASP A 201 0.43 9.90 24.93
C ASP A 201 0.50 11.36 24.42
N ALA A 202 1.69 11.88 24.13
CA ALA A 202 1.87 13.25 23.66
C ALA A 202 1.49 13.41 22.16
N THR A 203 1.66 12.36 21.34
CA THR A 203 1.46 12.45 19.89
C THR A 203 0.24 11.71 19.38
N GLY A 204 -0.19 10.67 20.07
CA GLY A 204 -1.12 9.71 19.49
C GLY A 204 -0.53 9.08 18.23
N TRP A 205 -1.35 8.42 17.42
CA TRP A 205 -0.97 8.00 16.07
C TRP A 205 -2.17 7.69 15.16
N ASP A 206 -1.89 7.57 13.84
CA ASP A 206 -2.79 6.99 12.85
C ASP A 206 -2.22 5.63 12.44
N GLU A 207 -3.02 4.57 12.57
CA GLU A 207 -2.60 3.20 12.21
C GLU A 207 -3.54 2.55 11.19
N TYR A 208 -2.94 1.91 10.18
CA TYR A 208 -3.58 0.92 9.33
C TYR A 208 -3.09 -0.45 9.73
N TRP A 209 -3.95 -1.47 9.74
CA TRP A 209 -3.50 -2.85 9.90
C TRP A 209 -4.23 -3.79 8.97
N VAL A 210 -3.56 -4.89 8.63
CA VAL A 210 -4.13 -6.05 7.96
C VAL A 210 -3.62 -7.32 8.63
N GLY A 211 -4.55 -8.17 9.07
CA GLY A 211 -4.27 -9.51 9.57
C GLY A 211 -4.40 -10.53 8.44
N PHE A 212 -3.51 -11.51 8.41
CA PHE A 212 -3.49 -12.54 7.37
C PHE A 212 -2.78 -13.80 7.85
N LYS A 213 -3.01 -14.92 7.16
CA LYS A 213 -2.34 -16.21 7.39
C LYS A 213 -2.21 -16.99 6.09
N GLY A 214 -1.36 -18.00 6.06
CA GLY A 214 -1.25 -18.95 4.97
C GLY A 214 0.16 -19.41 4.64
N SER A 215 0.27 -20.56 3.99
CA SER A 215 1.53 -21.25 3.69
C SER A 215 2.50 -20.39 2.88
N TYR A 216 2.01 -19.52 1.99
CA TYR A 216 2.89 -18.61 1.25
C TYR A 216 3.64 -17.64 2.15
N ILE A 217 3.06 -17.25 3.29
CA ILE A 217 3.73 -16.36 4.24
C ILE A 217 4.70 -17.17 5.10
N ASP A 218 4.28 -18.37 5.54
CA ASP A 218 5.14 -19.28 6.32
C ASP A 218 6.42 -19.61 5.56
N ASP A 219 6.33 -19.84 4.25
CA ASP A 219 7.50 -20.06 3.37
C ASP A 219 8.46 -18.85 3.34
N ARG A 220 7.94 -17.60 3.39
CA ARG A 220 8.80 -16.41 3.43
C ARG A 220 9.54 -16.29 4.76
N VAL A 221 8.89 -16.68 5.85
CA VAL A 221 9.53 -16.75 7.17
C VAL A 221 10.59 -17.86 7.18
N ALA A 222 10.26 -19.07 6.72
CA ALA A 222 11.19 -20.20 6.63
C ALA A 222 12.43 -19.88 5.77
N ASN A 223 12.22 -19.14 4.67
CA ASN A 223 13.31 -18.69 3.78
C ASN A 223 13.95 -17.36 4.21
N ARG A 224 13.64 -16.83 5.41
CA ARG A 224 14.22 -15.63 6.01
C ARG A 224 14.03 -14.34 5.20
N PHE A 225 12.98 -14.25 4.41
CA PHE A 225 12.54 -12.96 3.83
C PHE A 225 11.84 -12.09 4.88
N LEU A 226 11.16 -12.73 5.82
CA LEU A 226 10.52 -12.12 6.98
C LEU A 226 11.15 -12.72 8.25
N VAL A 227 11.61 -11.88 9.16
CA VAL A 227 12.47 -12.28 10.29
C VAL A 227 11.88 -11.76 11.60
N ARG A 228 11.63 -12.65 12.58
CA ARG A 228 11.01 -12.31 13.87
C ARG A 228 11.83 -11.30 14.68
N GLU A 229 13.14 -11.40 14.57
CA GLU A 229 14.10 -10.54 15.26
C GLU A 229 14.18 -9.13 14.63
N GLN A 230 13.53 -8.92 13.48
CA GLN A 230 13.50 -7.64 12.76
C GLN A 230 12.05 -7.29 12.33
N PRO A 231 11.14 -7.07 13.30
CA PRO A 231 9.73 -6.83 13.01
C PRO A 231 9.42 -5.39 12.59
N LEU A 232 10.37 -4.46 12.75
CA LEU A 232 10.18 -3.04 12.47
C LEU A 232 10.82 -2.62 11.15
N HIS A 233 9.99 -2.18 10.21
CA HIS A 233 10.37 -1.80 8.86
C HIS A 233 10.17 -0.30 8.65
N ASN A 234 11.26 0.48 8.63
CA ASN A 234 11.22 1.93 8.41
C ASN A 234 11.20 2.25 6.91
N ILE A 235 10.04 2.33 6.31
CA ILE A 235 9.85 2.55 4.88
C ILE A 235 9.49 3.98 4.49
N GLY A 236 9.35 4.88 5.48
CA GLY A 236 8.85 6.23 5.30
C GLY A 236 7.35 6.28 4.96
N ILE A 237 6.81 7.48 4.84
CA ILE A 237 5.41 7.68 4.44
C ILE A 237 5.26 7.37 2.95
N SER A 238 4.27 6.54 2.62
CA SER A 238 4.02 6.10 1.25
C SER A 238 2.52 6.11 0.95
N SER A 239 2.08 7.06 0.14
CA SER A 239 0.71 7.13 -0.34
C SER A 239 0.29 5.86 -1.09
N GLY A 240 1.20 5.24 -1.86
CA GLY A 240 0.92 3.99 -2.56
C GLY A 240 0.60 2.84 -1.61
N ILE A 241 1.32 2.71 -0.48
CA ILE A 241 1.01 1.68 0.52
C ILE A 241 -0.30 2.00 1.24
N VAL A 242 -0.56 3.27 1.59
CA VAL A 242 -1.86 3.69 2.16
C VAL A 242 -3.01 3.31 1.23
N SER A 243 -2.89 3.60 -0.08
CA SER A 243 -3.91 3.23 -1.07
C SER A 243 -4.18 1.72 -1.12
N LEU A 244 -3.15 0.88 -0.93
CA LEU A 244 -3.33 -0.57 -0.87
C LEU A 244 -4.14 -1.01 0.36
N TYR A 245 -3.92 -0.41 1.54
CA TYR A 245 -4.76 -0.65 2.72
C TYR A 245 -6.20 -0.20 2.50
N GLU A 246 -6.38 0.99 1.89
CA GLU A 246 -7.71 1.52 1.58
C GLU A 246 -8.46 0.63 0.57
N GLU A 247 -7.75 0.06 -0.41
CA GLU A 247 -8.32 -0.89 -1.36
C GLU A 247 -8.79 -2.18 -0.66
N ILE A 248 -7.98 -2.74 0.26
CA ILE A 248 -8.41 -3.90 1.07
C ILE A 248 -9.67 -3.56 1.88
N LEU A 249 -9.73 -2.38 2.51
CA LEU A 249 -10.91 -1.92 3.26
C LEU A 249 -12.16 -1.84 2.37
N GLN A 250 -12.03 -1.35 1.14
CA GLN A 250 -13.13 -1.27 0.18
C GLN A 250 -13.60 -2.66 -0.25
N LEU A 251 -12.65 -3.57 -0.54
CA LEU A 251 -12.97 -4.96 -0.92
C LEU A 251 -13.64 -5.72 0.22
N ALA A 252 -13.14 -5.57 1.46
CA ALA A 252 -13.72 -6.16 2.65
C ALA A 252 -15.15 -5.68 2.92
N SER A 253 -15.41 -4.39 2.71
CA SER A 253 -16.75 -3.81 2.88
C SER A 253 -17.72 -4.18 1.76
N ALA A 254 -17.23 -4.51 0.57
CA ALA A 254 -18.07 -4.86 -0.58
C ALA A 254 -18.48 -6.33 -0.60
N GLU A 255 -17.76 -7.23 0.08
CA GLU A 255 -18.01 -8.68 0.23
C GLU A 255 -18.33 -9.41 -1.09
N LYS A 256 -17.73 -8.97 -2.21
CA LYS A 256 -17.95 -9.56 -3.52
C LYS A 256 -17.20 -10.89 -3.68
N ALA A 257 -17.72 -11.77 -4.53
CA ALA A 257 -17.06 -13.04 -4.87
C ALA A 257 -15.63 -12.80 -5.36
N GLY A 258 -14.67 -13.55 -4.81
CA GLY A 258 -13.25 -13.40 -5.12
C GLY A 258 -12.53 -12.27 -4.36
N CYS A 259 -13.20 -11.58 -3.42
CA CYS A 259 -12.58 -10.51 -2.63
C CYS A 259 -11.38 -11.02 -1.81
N GLN A 260 -11.44 -12.25 -1.26
CA GLN A 260 -10.33 -12.84 -0.50
C GLN A 260 -9.08 -12.99 -1.36
N GLN A 261 -9.22 -13.48 -2.61
CA GLN A 261 -8.09 -13.65 -3.54
C GLN A 261 -7.47 -12.31 -3.91
N MET A 262 -8.29 -11.28 -4.12
CA MET A 262 -7.81 -9.93 -4.43
C MET A 262 -7.10 -9.31 -3.23
N MET A 263 -7.71 -9.34 -2.04
CA MET A 263 -7.09 -8.83 -0.81
C MET A 263 -5.77 -9.54 -0.50
N SER A 264 -5.72 -10.86 -0.65
CA SER A 264 -4.49 -11.66 -0.47
C SER A 264 -3.37 -11.23 -1.41
N SER A 265 -3.70 -10.93 -2.67
CA SER A 265 -2.74 -10.42 -3.66
C SER A 265 -2.22 -9.03 -3.26
N ILE A 266 -3.07 -8.19 -2.70
CA ILE A 266 -2.66 -6.86 -2.19
C ILE A 266 -1.73 -7.00 -0.98
N VAL A 267 -1.99 -7.93 -0.06
CA VAL A 267 -1.08 -8.23 1.07
C VAL A 267 0.31 -8.59 0.56
N LEU A 268 0.41 -9.46 -0.46
CA LEU A 268 1.69 -9.81 -1.08
C LEU A 268 2.36 -8.60 -1.76
N HIS A 269 1.56 -7.70 -2.36
CA HIS A 269 2.07 -6.45 -2.91
C HIS A 269 2.63 -5.52 -1.82
N ILE A 270 1.95 -5.38 -0.68
CA ILE A 270 2.44 -4.59 0.46
C ILE A 270 3.76 -5.17 0.98
N LEU A 271 3.83 -6.48 1.22
CA LEU A 271 5.06 -7.17 1.66
C LEU A 271 6.22 -6.97 0.68
N GLY A 272 5.96 -7.13 -0.62
CA GLY A 272 6.95 -6.89 -1.67
C GLY A 272 7.42 -5.43 -1.72
N SER A 273 6.50 -4.48 -1.50
CA SER A 273 6.81 -3.06 -1.46
C SER A 273 7.67 -2.67 -0.26
N ILE A 274 7.40 -3.26 0.92
CA ILE A 274 8.21 -3.09 2.13
C ILE A 274 9.63 -3.60 1.86
N TYR A 275 9.76 -4.84 1.41
CA TYR A 275 11.04 -5.47 1.09
C TYR A 275 11.84 -4.66 0.06
N TYR A 276 11.17 -4.19 -1.00
CA TYR A 276 11.79 -3.35 -2.03
C TYR A 276 12.31 -2.04 -1.46
N LYS A 277 11.50 -1.33 -0.65
CA LYS A 277 11.89 -0.04 -0.06
C LYS A 277 13.06 -0.18 0.89
N GLU A 278 13.07 -1.18 1.77
CA GLU A 278 14.18 -1.43 2.70
C GLU A 278 15.49 -1.70 1.97
N ARG A 279 15.44 -2.56 0.95
CA ARG A 279 16.61 -2.85 0.13
C ARG A 279 17.14 -1.60 -0.57
N ASN A 280 16.26 -0.78 -1.13
CA ASN A 280 16.67 0.43 -1.82
C ASN A 280 17.09 1.55 -0.86
N ASN A 281 16.49 1.65 0.34
CA ASN A 281 16.94 2.59 1.36
C ASN A 281 18.35 2.24 1.88
N SER A 282 18.65 0.94 2.07
CA SER A 282 20.00 0.51 2.44
C SER A 282 21.03 0.72 1.32
N TYR A 283 20.59 0.76 0.06
CA TYR A 283 21.40 1.07 -1.13
C TYR A 283 21.19 2.49 -1.66
N ALA A 284 20.66 3.43 -0.86
CA ALA A 284 20.57 4.86 -1.21
C ALA A 284 21.96 5.51 -1.47
N ASN A 285 23.04 4.76 -1.26
CA ASN A 285 24.36 5.12 -1.75
C ASN A 285 24.38 5.02 -3.28
N THR A 286 24.21 6.17 -3.93
CA THR A 286 24.27 6.35 -5.39
C THR A 286 25.46 5.62 -6.02
N PHE A 287 26.61 5.61 -5.32
CA PHE A 287 27.82 4.92 -5.75
C PHE A 287 27.63 3.41 -5.96
N ILE A 288 26.98 2.71 -5.00
CA ILE A 288 26.71 1.25 -5.14
C ILE A 288 25.81 0.99 -6.34
N LEU A 289 24.73 1.75 -6.46
CA LEU A 289 23.76 1.61 -7.54
C LEU A 289 24.39 1.84 -8.92
N GLU A 290 25.19 2.89 -9.05
CA GLU A 290 25.95 3.21 -10.27
C GLU A 290 26.90 2.07 -10.64
N LYS A 291 27.70 1.57 -9.68
CA LYS A 291 28.66 0.48 -9.95
C LYS A 291 27.96 -0.83 -10.33
N VAL A 292 26.88 -1.19 -9.66
CA VAL A 292 26.11 -2.41 -9.99
C VAL A 292 25.45 -2.30 -11.36
N ASN A 293 24.86 -1.15 -11.69
CA ASN A 293 24.24 -0.94 -12.99
C ASN A 293 25.28 -0.91 -14.12
N ALA A 294 26.40 -0.22 -13.94
CA ALA A 294 27.50 -0.25 -14.90
C ALA A 294 28.04 -1.69 -15.12
N ALA A 295 28.18 -2.46 -14.03
CA ALA A 295 28.55 -3.87 -14.13
C ALA A 295 27.55 -4.70 -14.96
N ARG A 296 26.24 -4.48 -14.74
CA ARG A 296 25.19 -5.17 -15.51
C ARG A 296 25.29 -4.87 -17.00
N GLU A 297 25.53 -3.61 -17.37
CA GLU A 297 25.71 -3.24 -18.78
C GLU A 297 26.93 -3.93 -19.39
N LEU A 298 28.09 -3.91 -18.70
CA LEU A 298 29.30 -4.61 -19.17
C LEU A 298 29.12 -6.14 -19.29
N MET A 299 28.24 -6.73 -18.47
CA MET A 299 27.95 -8.17 -18.49
C MET A 299 26.90 -8.58 -19.53
N LYS A 300 26.20 -7.62 -20.17
CA LYS A 300 25.30 -7.90 -21.30
C LYS A 300 26.06 -8.21 -22.60
N GLU A 301 27.31 -7.80 -22.70
CA GLU A 301 28.17 -8.11 -23.84
C GLU A 301 28.59 -9.60 -23.83
N VAL A 302 27.70 -10.47 -24.27
CA VAL A 302 27.90 -11.92 -24.24
C VAL A 302 28.86 -12.41 -25.28
N ASP A 303 28.98 -11.71 -26.41
CA ASP A 303 29.86 -12.07 -27.54
C ASP A 303 31.34 -11.86 -27.20
N ASN A 304 31.66 -10.94 -26.31
CA ASN A 304 32.98 -10.70 -25.76
C ASN A 304 32.96 -10.59 -24.24
N PRO A 305 32.67 -11.68 -23.50
CA PRO A 305 32.49 -11.63 -22.07
C PRO A 305 33.80 -11.26 -21.38
N ARG A 306 33.75 -10.18 -20.62
CA ARG A 306 34.86 -9.72 -19.80
C ARG A 306 35.01 -10.60 -18.56
N ASP A 307 36.22 -10.83 -18.12
CA ASP A 307 36.46 -11.45 -16.82
C ASP A 307 35.90 -10.58 -15.68
N VAL A 308 35.35 -11.22 -14.65
CA VAL A 308 34.68 -10.52 -13.50
C VAL A 308 35.67 -9.61 -12.75
N GLU A 309 36.96 -10.01 -12.67
CA GLU A 309 38.00 -9.18 -12.08
C GLU A 309 38.34 -7.97 -12.95
N ALA A 310 38.34 -8.15 -14.27
CA ALA A 310 38.51 -7.03 -15.20
C ALA A 310 37.40 -6.00 -15.09
N ILE A 311 36.14 -6.45 -14.94
CA ILE A 311 34.99 -5.57 -14.69
C ILE A 311 35.17 -4.80 -13.37
N ALA A 312 35.58 -5.46 -12.28
CA ALA A 312 35.82 -4.81 -11.01
C ALA A 312 36.91 -3.71 -11.14
N ARG A 313 38.00 -4.00 -11.84
CA ARG A 313 39.08 -3.01 -12.10
C ARG A 313 38.61 -1.83 -12.92
N GLU A 314 37.82 -2.05 -13.96
CA GLU A 314 37.27 -1.00 -14.81
C GLU A 314 36.29 -0.10 -14.00
N LEU A 315 35.54 -0.68 -13.08
CA LEU A 315 34.67 0.05 -12.19
C LEU A 315 35.41 0.78 -11.04
N GLY A 316 36.73 0.60 -10.91
CA GLY A 316 37.53 1.22 -9.87
C GLY A 316 37.25 0.68 -8.46
N VAL A 317 36.90 -0.60 -8.35
CA VAL A 317 36.59 -1.26 -7.08
C VAL A 317 37.38 -2.55 -6.89
N SER A 318 37.60 -2.98 -5.65
CA SER A 318 38.25 -4.28 -5.41
C SER A 318 37.32 -5.43 -5.80
N TYR A 319 37.90 -6.52 -6.29
CA TYR A 319 37.14 -7.73 -6.67
C TYR A 319 36.29 -8.29 -5.53
N SER A 320 36.84 -8.34 -4.32
CA SER A 320 36.13 -8.83 -3.15
C SER A 320 34.92 -7.98 -2.81
N TRP A 321 35.07 -6.65 -2.82
CA TRP A 321 33.97 -5.71 -2.63
C TRP A 321 32.91 -5.88 -3.72
N PHE A 322 33.33 -5.90 -4.98
CA PHE A 322 32.43 -6.05 -6.11
C PHE A 322 31.59 -7.32 -6.03
N ARG A 323 32.26 -8.48 -5.82
CA ARG A 323 31.58 -9.77 -5.70
C ARG A 323 30.55 -9.80 -4.58
N LYS A 324 30.89 -9.27 -3.39
CA LYS A 324 30.00 -9.19 -2.24
C LYS A 324 28.82 -8.27 -2.53
N THR A 325 29.09 -7.03 -2.90
CA THR A 325 28.07 -5.99 -3.13
C THR A 325 27.12 -6.36 -4.27
N PHE A 326 27.67 -6.87 -5.39
CA PHE A 326 26.84 -7.30 -6.51
C PHE A 326 25.90 -8.44 -6.12
N LYS A 327 26.40 -9.43 -5.36
CA LYS A 327 25.56 -10.54 -4.86
C LYS A 327 24.50 -10.06 -3.86
N GLU A 328 24.85 -9.19 -2.93
CA GLU A 328 23.90 -8.61 -1.98
C GLU A 328 22.80 -7.82 -2.68
N TYR A 329 23.15 -7.05 -3.71
CA TYR A 329 22.21 -6.23 -4.47
C TYR A 329 21.35 -7.06 -5.43
N THR A 330 21.93 -8.00 -6.18
CA THR A 330 21.24 -8.75 -7.25
C THR A 330 20.70 -10.11 -6.81
N GLY A 331 21.12 -10.61 -5.65
CA GLY A 331 20.82 -11.96 -5.14
C GLY A 331 21.72 -13.05 -5.69
N ILE A 332 22.51 -12.80 -6.75
CA ILE A 332 23.41 -13.79 -7.40
C ILE A 332 24.82 -13.22 -7.62
N SER A 333 25.81 -14.10 -7.68
CA SER A 333 27.18 -13.65 -7.94
C SER A 333 27.35 -13.10 -9.36
N PRO A 334 28.35 -12.20 -9.61
CA PRO A 334 28.64 -11.71 -10.95
C PRO A 334 28.83 -12.80 -12.00
N ALA A 335 29.56 -13.85 -11.65
CA ALA A 335 29.80 -15.00 -12.55
C ALA A 335 28.47 -15.74 -12.88
N GLN A 336 27.60 -15.93 -11.89
CA GLN A 336 26.28 -16.52 -12.13
C GLN A 336 25.41 -15.60 -13.01
N TYR A 337 25.50 -14.29 -12.82
CA TYR A 337 24.79 -13.32 -13.66
C TYR A 337 25.25 -13.42 -15.13
N GLN A 338 26.56 -13.45 -15.38
CA GLN A 338 27.08 -13.64 -16.74
C GLN A 338 26.63 -14.96 -17.37
N LEU A 339 26.63 -16.05 -16.61
CA LEU A 339 26.13 -17.35 -17.11
C LEU A 339 24.62 -17.28 -17.45
N GLN A 340 23.83 -16.54 -16.68
CA GLN A 340 22.41 -16.31 -17.01
C GLN A 340 22.24 -15.50 -18.31
N GLN A 341 23.07 -14.46 -18.53
CA GLN A 341 23.04 -13.69 -19.78
C GLN A 341 23.38 -14.59 -20.99
N ARG A 342 24.42 -15.44 -20.86
CA ARG A 342 24.75 -16.42 -21.90
C ARG A 342 23.61 -17.40 -22.16
N LEU A 343 22.89 -17.85 -21.12
CA LEU A 343 21.75 -18.72 -21.28
C LEU A 343 20.60 -18.05 -22.02
N LEU A 344 20.29 -16.79 -21.68
CA LEU A 344 19.27 -16.00 -22.39
C LEU A 344 19.64 -15.87 -23.88
N LYS A 345 20.87 -15.49 -24.18
CA LYS A 345 21.35 -15.36 -25.56
C LYS A 345 21.32 -16.69 -26.31
N ALA A 346 21.67 -17.79 -25.61
CA ALA A 346 21.57 -19.14 -26.19
C ALA A 346 20.12 -19.46 -26.61
N LYS A 347 19.14 -19.14 -25.77
CA LYS A 347 17.72 -19.35 -26.10
C LYS A 347 17.30 -18.54 -27.32
N GLU A 348 17.68 -17.26 -27.37
CA GLU A 348 17.41 -16.42 -28.54
C GLU A 348 17.99 -17.02 -29.82
N MET A 349 19.25 -17.43 -29.79
CA MET A 349 19.91 -18.04 -30.95
C MET A 349 19.29 -19.38 -31.35
N LEU A 350 18.92 -20.20 -30.37
CA LEU A 350 18.31 -21.51 -30.62
C LEU A 350 16.92 -21.38 -31.26
N THR A 351 16.14 -20.34 -30.94
CA THR A 351 14.77 -20.15 -31.44
C THR A 351 14.73 -19.24 -32.67
N GLY A 352 15.60 -18.28 -32.76
CA GLY A 352 15.57 -17.22 -33.78
C GLY A 352 16.51 -17.48 -34.97
N THR A 353 17.37 -18.53 -34.95
CA THR A 353 18.33 -18.81 -36.02
C THR A 353 18.50 -20.31 -36.29
N ASP A 354 18.99 -20.64 -37.48
CA ASP A 354 19.36 -22.03 -37.85
C ASP A 354 20.85 -22.36 -37.59
N ILE A 355 21.56 -21.50 -36.85
CA ILE A 355 22.98 -21.68 -36.50
C ILE A 355 23.17 -23.02 -35.77
N ASN A 356 24.21 -23.77 -36.13
CA ASN A 356 24.51 -25.05 -35.48
C ASN A 356 24.76 -24.92 -33.99
N ILE A 357 24.41 -25.95 -33.20
CA ILE A 357 24.59 -25.98 -31.75
C ILE A 357 26.04 -25.73 -31.34
N SER A 358 26.99 -26.28 -32.12
CA SER A 358 28.43 -26.07 -31.93
C SER A 358 28.82 -24.59 -32.09
N ASP A 359 28.29 -23.95 -33.14
CA ASP A 359 28.62 -22.55 -33.42
C ASP A 359 28.01 -21.61 -32.38
N ILE A 360 26.81 -21.92 -31.88
CA ILE A 360 26.23 -21.21 -30.74
C ILE A 360 27.12 -21.37 -29.50
N ALA A 361 27.60 -22.58 -29.20
CA ALA A 361 28.49 -22.81 -28.06
C ALA A 361 29.77 -21.96 -28.16
N TYR A 362 30.39 -21.90 -29.33
CA TYR A 362 31.59 -21.09 -29.53
C TYR A 362 31.33 -19.59 -29.55
N ALA A 363 30.21 -19.13 -30.15
CA ALA A 363 29.81 -17.73 -30.10
C ALA A 363 29.60 -17.25 -28.66
N LEU A 364 29.04 -18.11 -27.81
CA LEU A 364 28.82 -17.83 -26.38
C LEU A 364 30.06 -18.11 -25.51
N LYS A 365 31.25 -18.37 -26.12
CA LYS A 365 32.53 -18.59 -25.44
C LYS A 365 32.52 -19.76 -24.44
N PHE A 366 31.81 -20.84 -24.76
CA PHE A 366 32.03 -22.14 -24.11
C PHE A 366 33.25 -22.84 -24.70
N VAL A 367 33.94 -23.58 -23.87
CA VAL A 367 35.17 -24.28 -24.28
C VAL A 367 34.88 -25.32 -25.39
N ASN A 368 33.72 -25.96 -25.31
CA ASN A 368 33.25 -26.90 -26.33
C ASN A 368 31.72 -27.09 -26.24
N THR A 369 31.18 -27.73 -27.27
CA THR A 369 29.74 -28.00 -27.39
C THR A 369 29.21 -28.90 -26.25
N GLY A 370 30.03 -29.82 -25.73
CA GLY A 370 29.66 -30.68 -24.62
C GLY A 370 29.43 -29.90 -23.32
N GLN A 371 30.36 -28.98 -23.00
CA GLN A 371 30.21 -28.08 -21.85
C GLN A 371 28.94 -27.23 -21.95
N PHE A 372 28.70 -26.64 -23.13
CA PHE A 372 27.49 -25.87 -23.39
C PHE A 372 26.21 -26.73 -23.20
N SER A 373 26.19 -27.92 -23.81
CA SER A 373 25.04 -28.81 -23.75
C SER A 373 24.73 -29.27 -22.32
N THR A 374 25.74 -29.59 -21.54
CA THR A 374 25.62 -29.97 -20.13
C THR A 374 25.10 -28.78 -19.28
N PHE A 375 25.70 -27.60 -19.47
CA PHE A 375 25.26 -26.37 -18.80
C PHE A 375 23.79 -26.05 -19.12
N PHE A 376 23.43 -26.04 -20.41
CA PHE A 376 22.08 -25.72 -20.86
C PHE A 376 21.05 -26.73 -20.31
N LYS A 377 21.36 -28.04 -20.42
CA LYS A 377 20.50 -29.09 -19.90
C LYS A 377 20.31 -28.99 -18.37
N HIS A 378 21.36 -28.64 -17.63
CA HIS A 378 21.29 -28.46 -16.20
C HIS A 378 20.36 -27.28 -15.81
N LYS A 379 20.34 -26.23 -16.64
CA LYS A 379 19.52 -25.01 -16.37
C LYS A 379 18.07 -25.12 -16.87
N GLU A 380 17.88 -25.75 -18.05
CA GLU A 380 16.58 -25.79 -18.73
C GLU A 380 15.87 -27.17 -18.66
N GLY A 381 16.54 -28.17 -18.09
CA GLY A 381 16.01 -29.53 -18.01
C GLY A 381 16.07 -30.31 -19.32
N VAL A 382 16.35 -29.66 -20.46
CA VAL A 382 16.37 -30.28 -21.79
C VAL A 382 17.65 -29.90 -22.55
N THR A 383 18.04 -30.71 -23.55
CA THR A 383 19.23 -30.38 -24.37
C THR A 383 18.95 -29.17 -25.28
N PRO A 384 20.00 -28.43 -25.73
CA PRO A 384 19.85 -27.36 -26.72
C PRO A 384 19.08 -27.80 -27.98
N SER A 385 19.37 -29.02 -28.47
CA SER A 385 18.69 -29.58 -29.65
C SER A 385 17.22 -29.84 -29.43
N ASP A 386 16.86 -30.38 -28.27
CA ASP A 386 15.43 -30.62 -27.89
C ASP A 386 14.72 -29.31 -27.66
N PHE A 387 15.40 -28.35 -27.04
CA PHE A 387 14.84 -26.99 -26.83
C PHE A 387 14.52 -26.33 -28.18
N ARG A 388 15.44 -26.38 -29.14
CA ARG A 388 15.21 -25.88 -30.51
C ARG A 388 14.00 -26.54 -31.14
N LYS A 389 13.95 -27.89 -31.15
CA LYS A 389 12.82 -28.64 -31.74
C LYS A 389 11.45 -28.27 -31.15
N ARG A 390 11.41 -28.03 -29.84
CA ARG A 390 10.16 -27.67 -29.14
C ARG A 390 9.70 -26.24 -29.40
N ASN A 391 10.63 -25.33 -29.68
CA ASN A 391 10.37 -23.88 -29.75
C ASN A 391 10.61 -23.29 -31.15
N SER A 392 11.04 -24.07 -32.16
CA SER A 392 11.09 -23.60 -33.54
C SER A 392 9.66 -23.54 -34.09
N TRP A 393 9.19 -22.35 -34.38
CA TRP A 393 7.97 -22.13 -35.14
C TRP A 393 8.27 -22.52 -36.59
N LYS A 394 7.83 -23.67 -37.04
CA LYS A 394 7.71 -24.05 -38.45
C LYS A 394 6.26 -24.00 -38.88
#